data_99e82332d6083fe407eb4f84f1fda04c
#
_entry.id   99e82332d6083fe407eb4f84f1fda04c
#
_cell.length_a   1.000
_cell.length_b   1.000
_cell.length_c   1.000
_cell.angle_alpha   90.00
_cell.angle_beta   90.00
_cell.angle_gamma   90.00
#
_symmetry.space_group_name_H-M   'P 1'
#
loop_
_entity.id
_entity.type
_entity.pdbx_description
1 polymer ?
#
loop_
_entity_poly.entity_id
_entity_poly.type
_entity_poly.pdbx_seq_one_letter_code
_entity_poly.pdbx_strand_id
1 'polypeptide(L)'
;MRARFTLPAHEALVGCLRHAVRAVLTRWRLSADERDAALLVVGELAANAAVHGRSEMSLHLVLTQGTLGLVMGDHGDPAPSHRPATDDDPDEHGRGLDIVHTLSTRVDVHCGDHGTWIMACLAVSPARREPD
;
A
#
# COMPACT_ATOMS: atom_id res chain seq x y z
N MET A 1 -2.60 8.34 -14.76
CA MET A 1 -3.27 8.92 -13.59
C MET A 1 -2.47 8.60 -12.34
N ARG A 2 -2.34 9.57 -11.47
CA ARG A 2 -1.54 9.43 -10.26
C ARG A 2 -2.26 10.02 -9.07
N ALA A 3 -2.03 9.44 -7.89
CA ALA A 3 -2.50 9.99 -6.63
C ALA A 3 -1.44 9.72 -5.56
N ARG A 4 -1.38 10.59 -4.58
CA ARG A 4 -0.42 10.47 -3.49
C ARG A 4 -1.10 10.83 -2.18
N PHE A 5 -0.81 10.03 -1.15
CA PHE A 5 -1.30 10.26 0.20
C PHE A 5 -0.12 10.21 1.16
N THR A 6 -0.08 11.14 2.09
CA THR A 6 0.91 11.14 3.18
C THR A 6 0.17 11.37 4.48
N LEU A 7 0.42 10.54 5.47
CA LEU A 7 -0.27 10.60 6.75
C LEU A 7 0.61 9.98 7.84
N PRO A 8 0.31 10.27 9.11
CA PRO A 8 1.02 9.61 10.20
C PRO A 8 0.91 8.09 10.09
N ALA A 9 2.01 7.40 10.39
CA ALA A 9 2.06 5.95 10.34
C ALA A 9 1.41 5.37 11.60
N HIS A 10 0.09 5.30 11.59
CA HIS A 10 -0.70 4.91 12.74
C HIS A 10 -1.83 3.98 12.30
N GLU A 11 -2.02 2.90 13.06
CA GLU A 11 -3.04 1.90 12.74
C GLU A 11 -4.44 2.49 12.60
N ALA A 12 -4.76 3.48 13.43
CA ALA A 12 -6.08 4.11 13.39
C ALA A 12 -6.36 4.82 12.06
N LEU A 13 -5.33 5.13 11.28
CA LEU A 13 -5.48 5.85 10.02
C LEU A 13 -5.54 4.94 8.79
N VAL A 14 -5.35 3.64 8.97
CA VAL A 14 -5.40 2.70 7.84
C VAL A 14 -6.77 2.70 7.19
N GLY A 15 -7.83 2.72 7.99
CA GLY A 15 -9.20 2.80 7.47
C GLY A 15 -9.46 4.08 6.69
N CYS A 16 -8.95 5.21 7.18
CA CYS A 16 -9.07 6.49 6.49
C CYS A 16 -8.37 6.45 5.14
N LEU A 17 -7.18 5.87 5.10
CA LEU A 17 -6.42 5.74 3.86
C LEU A 17 -7.17 4.86 2.86
N ARG A 18 -7.69 3.72 3.30
CA ARG A 18 -8.47 2.83 2.43
C ARG A 18 -9.69 3.55 1.87
N HIS A 19 -10.37 4.32 2.69
CA HIS A 19 -11.54 5.07 2.25
C HIS A 19 -11.17 6.10 1.16
N ALA A 20 -10.09 6.84 1.36
CA ALA A 20 -9.62 7.82 0.39
C ALA A 20 -9.18 7.14 -0.92
N VAL A 21 -8.49 6.02 -0.83
CA VAL A 21 -8.07 5.27 -2.01
C VAL A 21 -9.29 4.74 -2.77
N ARG A 22 -10.30 4.24 -2.06
CA ARG A 22 -11.52 3.77 -2.71
C ARG A 22 -12.14 4.87 -3.58
N ALA A 23 -12.19 6.09 -3.08
CA ALA A 23 -12.73 7.21 -3.82
C ALA A 23 -11.94 7.48 -5.10
N VAL A 24 -10.61 7.43 -5.02
CA VAL A 24 -9.75 7.62 -6.18
C VAL A 24 -9.95 6.51 -7.21
N LEU A 25 -9.94 5.26 -6.76
CA LEU A 25 -10.08 4.12 -7.67
C LEU A 25 -11.46 4.09 -8.34
N THR A 26 -12.49 4.55 -7.63
CA THR A 26 -13.82 4.69 -8.22
C THR A 26 -13.81 5.75 -9.32
N ARG A 27 -13.17 6.88 -9.05
CA ARG A 27 -13.03 7.94 -10.04
C ARG A 27 -12.23 7.47 -11.27
N TRP A 28 -11.24 6.62 -11.04
CA TRP A 28 -10.43 6.04 -12.10
C TRP A 28 -11.12 4.88 -12.83
N ARG A 29 -12.35 4.58 -12.43
CA ARG A 29 -13.21 3.57 -13.08
C ARG A 29 -12.68 2.15 -13.04
N LEU A 30 -11.99 1.79 -11.97
CA LEU A 30 -11.67 0.39 -11.74
C LEU A 30 -12.95 -0.38 -11.45
N SER A 31 -13.00 -1.64 -11.88
CA SER A 31 -14.13 -2.51 -11.56
C SER A 31 -14.19 -2.77 -10.04
N ALA A 32 -15.34 -3.27 -9.58
CA ALA A 32 -15.49 -3.61 -8.17
C ALA A 32 -14.43 -4.63 -7.72
N ASP A 33 -14.18 -5.65 -8.52
CA ASP A 33 -13.19 -6.66 -8.19
C ASP A 33 -11.77 -6.08 -8.15
N GLU A 34 -11.46 -5.21 -9.10
CA GLU A 34 -10.16 -4.52 -9.14
C GLU A 34 -9.97 -3.63 -7.91
N ARG A 35 -11.01 -2.89 -7.55
CA ARG A 35 -10.98 -2.05 -6.35
C ARG A 35 -10.80 -2.87 -5.09
N ASP A 36 -11.54 -3.96 -4.96
CA ASP A 36 -11.48 -4.80 -3.77
C ASP A 36 -10.08 -5.39 -3.59
N ALA A 37 -9.49 -5.88 -4.68
CA ALA A 37 -8.13 -6.41 -4.63
C ALA A 37 -7.13 -5.32 -4.24
N ALA A 38 -7.23 -4.13 -4.86
CA ALA A 38 -6.34 -3.02 -4.56
C ALA A 38 -6.48 -2.56 -3.10
N LEU A 39 -7.70 -2.48 -2.60
CA LEU A 39 -7.95 -2.05 -1.23
C LEU A 39 -7.43 -3.06 -0.21
N LEU A 40 -7.48 -4.34 -0.53
CA LEU A 40 -6.90 -5.35 0.33
C LEU A 40 -5.38 -5.20 0.39
N VAL A 41 -4.74 -4.98 -0.75
CA VAL A 41 -3.30 -4.73 -0.80
C VAL A 41 -2.93 -3.46 -0.03
N VAL A 42 -3.65 -2.37 -0.24
CA VAL A 42 -3.41 -1.11 0.47
C VAL A 42 -3.53 -1.32 1.97
N GLY A 43 -4.57 -2.04 2.42
CA GLY A 43 -4.76 -2.31 3.84
C GLY A 43 -3.58 -3.07 4.46
N GLU A 44 -3.09 -4.08 3.76
CA GLU A 44 -1.95 -4.85 4.25
C GLU A 44 -0.65 -4.05 4.26
N LEU A 45 -0.41 -3.29 3.19
CA LEU A 45 0.79 -2.45 3.12
C LEU A 45 0.77 -1.34 4.18
N ALA A 46 -0.39 -0.72 4.39
CA ALA A 46 -0.52 0.34 5.38
C ALA A 46 -0.39 -0.19 6.80
N ALA A 47 -0.99 -1.35 7.09
CA ALA A 47 -0.85 -1.98 8.39
C ALA A 47 0.61 -2.32 8.68
N ASN A 48 1.32 -2.81 7.67
CA ASN A 48 2.74 -3.11 7.79
C ASN A 48 3.56 -1.85 8.06
N ALA A 49 3.26 -0.75 7.35
CA ALA A 49 3.94 0.53 7.58
C ALA A 49 3.68 1.05 9.00
N ALA A 50 2.46 0.93 9.49
CA ALA A 50 2.11 1.36 10.84
C ALA A 50 2.86 0.57 11.91
N VAL A 51 3.09 -0.72 11.68
CA VAL A 51 3.81 -1.59 12.61
C VAL A 51 5.30 -1.23 12.68
N HIS A 52 5.89 -0.72 11.62
CA HIS A 52 7.30 -0.35 11.60
C HIS A 52 7.65 0.83 12.51
N GLY A 53 6.66 1.59 12.96
CA GLY A 53 6.88 2.64 13.95
C GLY A 53 7.61 3.88 13.46
N ARG A 54 7.66 4.11 12.15
CA ARG A 54 8.13 5.38 11.62
C ARG A 54 7.05 6.44 11.78
N SER A 55 7.44 7.72 11.67
CA SER A 55 6.51 8.82 11.93
C SER A 55 5.47 8.99 10.82
N GLU A 56 5.84 8.69 9.58
CA GLU A 56 4.95 8.89 8.45
C GLU A 56 4.89 7.66 7.55
N MET A 57 3.75 7.53 6.88
CA MET A 57 3.61 6.61 5.77
C MET A 57 3.09 7.36 4.56
N SER A 58 3.51 6.95 3.38
CA SER A 58 3.04 7.55 2.15
C SER A 58 2.69 6.47 1.15
N LEU A 59 1.60 6.70 0.41
CA LEU A 59 1.14 5.81 -0.63
C LEU A 59 1.08 6.56 -1.95
N HIS A 60 1.70 5.99 -2.96
CA HIS A 60 1.60 6.49 -4.33
C HIS A 60 0.82 5.49 -5.15
N LEU A 61 -0.16 5.99 -5.88
CA LEU A 61 -0.92 5.19 -6.83
C LEU A 61 -0.59 5.68 -8.23
N VAL A 62 -0.26 4.76 -9.12
CA VAL A 62 0.01 5.09 -10.52
C VAL A 62 -0.80 4.12 -11.37
N LEU A 63 -1.74 4.66 -12.14
CA LEU A 63 -2.52 3.88 -13.08
C LEU A 63 -1.98 4.12 -14.48
N THR A 64 -1.44 3.08 -15.06
CA THR A 64 -1.06 3.04 -16.47
C THR A 64 -1.99 2.08 -17.18
N GLN A 65 -1.83 1.94 -18.47
CA GLN A 65 -2.69 1.05 -19.23
C GLN A 65 -2.43 -0.41 -18.81
N GLY A 66 -3.43 -1.01 -18.19
CA GLY A 66 -3.35 -2.41 -17.79
C GLY A 66 -2.69 -2.68 -16.44
N THR A 67 -2.16 -1.66 -15.76
CA THR A 67 -1.46 -1.87 -14.50
C THR A 67 -1.76 -0.77 -13.49
N LEU A 68 -2.08 -1.18 -12.27
CA LEU A 68 -2.13 -0.28 -11.13
C LEU A 68 -0.90 -0.52 -10.26
N GLY A 69 -0.05 0.48 -10.16
CA GLY A 69 1.11 0.44 -9.28
C GLY A 69 0.79 1.10 -7.95
N LEU A 70 1.22 0.46 -6.86
CA LEU A 70 1.10 0.98 -5.52
C LEU A 70 2.48 0.98 -4.89
N VAL A 71 2.89 2.12 -4.32
CA VAL A 71 4.15 2.21 -3.60
C VAL A 71 3.85 2.73 -2.21
N MET A 72 4.06 1.90 -1.21
CA MET A 72 3.88 2.27 0.19
C MET A 72 5.25 2.43 0.82
N GLY A 73 5.48 3.61 1.40
CA GLY A 73 6.70 3.88 2.15
C GLY A 73 6.38 4.24 3.58
N ASP A 74 7.18 3.76 4.51
CA ASP A 74 7.23 4.32 5.85
C ASP A 74 8.54 5.08 5.98
N HIS A 75 8.48 6.27 6.55
CA HIS A 75 9.64 7.14 6.63
C HIS A 75 9.52 8.10 7.79
N GLY A 76 10.60 8.83 8.02
CA GLY A 76 10.68 9.74 9.14
C GLY A 76 11.39 9.10 10.33
N ASP A 77 11.26 9.72 11.48
CA ASP A 77 11.92 9.25 12.68
C ASP A 77 11.24 8.01 13.25
N PRO A 78 12.00 7.06 13.81
CA PRO A 78 11.40 5.93 14.49
C PRO A 78 10.57 6.41 15.68
N ALA A 79 9.42 5.75 15.91
CA ALA A 79 8.63 6.06 17.09
C ALA A 79 9.40 5.65 18.35
N PRO A 80 9.36 6.47 19.43
CA PRO A 80 10.10 6.14 20.63
C PRO A 80 9.70 4.83 21.29
N SER A 81 8.44 4.43 21.12
CA SER A 81 7.93 3.18 21.67
C SER A 81 8.06 2.01 20.75
N HIS A 82 8.68 2.21 19.59
CA HIS A 82 8.76 1.16 18.59
C HIS A 82 9.65 0.02 19.08
N ARG A 83 9.08 -1.16 19.08
CA ARG A 83 9.88 -2.37 19.25
C ARG A 83 10.54 -2.65 17.93
N PRO A 84 11.86 -2.86 17.91
CA PRO A 84 12.50 -3.26 16.68
C PRO A 84 11.72 -4.43 16.11
N ALA A 85 11.48 -4.39 14.81
CA ALA A 85 10.87 -5.52 14.15
C ALA A 85 11.80 -6.68 14.38
N THR A 86 11.56 -7.39 15.43
CA THR A 86 12.30 -8.57 15.70
C THR A 86 11.77 -9.61 14.76
N ASP A 87 12.64 -10.40 14.25
CA ASP A 87 12.27 -11.55 13.46
C ASP A 87 11.45 -12.55 14.27
N ASP A 88 10.96 -12.12 15.41
CA ASP A 88 10.31 -12.97 16.39
C ASP A 88 8.87 -13.32 16.04
N ASP A 89 8.29 -12.62 15.07
CA ASP A 89 6.93 -12.94 14.65
C ASP A 89 6.85 -13.02 13.13
N PRO A 90 7.46 -14.06 12.54
CA PRO A 90 7.42 -14.23 11.10
C PRO A 90 6.00 -14.43 10.56
N ASP A 91 5.07 -14.88 11.42
CA ASP A 91 3.69 -15.09 11.00
C ASP A 91 2.95 -13.79 10.74
N GLU A 92 3.21 -12.77 11.54
CA GLU A 92 2.59 -11.46 11.34
C GLU A 92 3.04 -10.79 10.06
N HIS A 93 4.33 -10.86 9.76
CA HIS A 93 4.86 -10.29 8.53
C HIS A 93 4.53 -11.15 7.31
N GLY A 94 4.46 -12.47 7.49
CA GLY A 94 4.24 -13.40 6.39
C GLY A 94 2.85 -13.30 5.80
N ARG A 95 1.83 -13.16 6.62
CA ARG A 95 0.44 -13.18 6.14
C ARG A 95 0.08 -12.00 5.27
N GLY A 96 0.46 -10.79 5.69
CA GLY A 96 0.17 -9.59 4.93
C GLY A 96 0.84 -9.61 3.57
N LEU A 97 2.13 -9.95 3.55
CA LEU A 97 2.88 -10.03 2.31
C LEU A 97 2.42 -11.18 1.42
N ASP A 98 1.95 -12.28 2.00
CA ASP A 98 1.39 -13.39 1.22
C ASP A 98 0.15 -12.93 0.45
N ILE A 99 -0.72 -12.16 1.09
CA ILE A 99 -1.90 -11.60 0.42
C ILE A 99 -1.46 -10.66 -0.70
N VAL A 100 -0.50 -9.80 -0.42
CA VAL A 100 0.02 -8.86 -1.42
C VAL A 100 0.61 -9.62 -2.61
N HIS A 101 1.42 -10.65 -2.37
CA HIS A 101 1.99 -11.46 -3.44
C HIS A 101 0.92 -12.20 -4.25
N THR A 102 -0.10 -12.71 -3.57
CA THR A 102 -1.18 -13.45 -4.24
C THR A 102 -1.94 -12.56 -5.22
N LEU A 103 -2.20 -11.31 -4.83
CA LEU A 103 -3.00 -10.40 -5.63
C LEU A 103 -2.20 -9.57 -6.63
N SER A 104 -0.88 -9.59 -6.52
CA SER A 104 -0.01 -8.74 -7.32
C SER A 104 0.73 -9.54 -8.38
N THR A 105 0.97 -8.91 -9.52
CA THR A 105 1.80 -9.48 -10.57
C THR A 105 3.28 -9.30 -10.27
N ARG A 106 3.61 -8.31 -9.45
CA ARG A 106 4.99 -8.03 -9.06
C ARG A 106 5.00 -7.34 -7.70
N VAL A 107 5.94 -7.72 -6.85
CA VAL A 107 6.17 -7.08 -5.55
C VAL A 107 7.67 -6.89 -5.37
N ASP A 108 8.08 -5.67 -5.02
CA ASP A 108 9.46 -5.37 -4.66
C ASP A 108 9.48 -4.72 -3.29
N VAL A 109 10.44 -5.11 -2.46
CA VAL A 109 10.62 -4.57 -1.12
C VAL A 109 12.02 -4.00 -1.00
N HIS A 110 12.09 -2.76 -0.53
CA HIS A 110 13.36 -2.09 -0.25
C HIS A 110 13.40 -1.67 1.21
N CYS A 111 14.42 -2.11 1.93
CA CYS A 111 14.65 -1.70 3.30
C CYS A 111 15.93 -0.88 3.36
N GLY A 112 15.89 0.25 4.05
CA GLY A 112 17.03 1.11 4.21
C GLY A 112 17.01 1.82 5.55
N ASP A 113 18.03 2.61 5.81
CA ASP A 113 18.17 3.34 7.07
C ASP A 113 17.06 4.37 7.27
N HIS A 114 16.48 4.84 6.18
CA HIS A 114 15.45 5.89 6.20
C HIS A 114 14.04 5.37 6.16
N GLY A 115 13.85 4.07 6.05
CA GLY A 115 12.53 3.46 6.03
C GLY A 115 12.44 2.29 5.08
N THR A 116 11.23 1.81 4.92
CA THR A 116 10.93 0.66 4.05
C THR A 116 9.97 1.09 2.96
N TRP A 117 10.22 0.63 1.74
CA TRP A 117 9.36 0.87 0.60
C TRP A 117 8.93 -0.45 0.00
N ILE A 118 7.62 -0.59 -0.22
CA ILE A 118 7.06 -1.78 -0.85
C ILE A 118 6.29 -1.34 -2.08
N MET A 119 6.65 -1.89 -3.23
CA MET A 119 5.93 -1.66 -4.47
C MET A 119 5.16 -2.91 -4.84
N ALA A 120 3.89 -2.74 -5.20
CA ALA A 120 3.05 -3.81 -5.70
C ALA A 120 2.40 -3.38 -7.00
N CYS A 121 2.32 -4.27 -7.96
CA CYS A 121 1.67 -4.02 -9.24
C CYS A 121 0.52 -4.99 -9.40
N LEU A 122 -0.65 -4.47 -9.76
CA LEU A 122 -1.84 -5.27 -10.01
C LEU A 122 -2.26 -5.12 -11.46
N ALA A 123 -2.63 -6.23 -12.07
CA ALA A 123 -3.19 -6.19 -13.42
C ALA A 123 -4.61 -5.67 -13.36
N VAL A 124 -4.91 -4.70 -14.20
CA VAL A 124 -6.25 -4.12 -14.30
C VAL A 124 -6.65 -4.00 -15.76
N SER A 125 -7.94 -3.88 -15.99
CA SER A 125 -8.46 -3.79 -17.35
C SER A 125 -8.16 -2.41 -17.94
N PRO A 126 -7.47 -2.30 -19.08
CA PRO A 126 -7.16 -1.00 -19.68
C PRO A 126 -8.37 -0.38 -20.40
N ALA A 127 -9.31 -1.18 -20.86
CA ALA A 127 -10.36 -0.73 -21.77
C ALA A 127 -11.40 0.19 -21.14
N ARG A 128 -11.45 0.26 -19.84
CA ARG A 128 -12.47 1.03 -19.12
C ARG A 128 -12.08 2.45 -18.78
N ARG A 129 -10.84 2.80 -19.04
CA ARG A 129 -10.30 4.08 -18.57
C ARG A 129 -9.91 4.96 -19.71
N GLU A 130 -10.89 5.24 -20.55
CA GLU A 130 -10.65 6.19 -21.60
C GLU A 130 -10.50 7.58 -21.01
N PRO A 131 -9.51 8.34 -21.45
CA PRO A 131 -9.42 9.74 -21.07
C PRO A 131 -10.58 10.50 -21.68
N ASP A 132 -11.24 11.25 -20.90
CA ASP A 132 -12.31 12.14 -21.38
C ASP A 132 -11.74 13.46 -21.82
#